data_db7dc6da7ad9e5f3341078bb6dc5e55a
#
_entry.id   db7dc6da7ad9e5f3341078bb6dc5e55a
#
_cell.length_a   1.000
_cell.length_b   1.000
_cell.length_c   1.000
_cell.angle_alpha   90.00
_cell.angle_beta   90.00
_cell.angle_gamma   90.00
#
_symmetry.space_group_name_H-M   'P 1'
#
loop_
_entity.id
_entity.type
_entity.pdbx_description
1 polymer ?
#
loop_
_entity_poly.entity_id
_entity_poly.type
_entity_poly.pdbx_seq_one_letter_code
_entity_poly.pdbx_strand_id
1 'polypeptide(L)' 'MEINGILGLIVLILDIFAIIKIAQSSESTVKKVLWALLVIILPIIGLVIWFIAGPGDKKLKI' A
#
# COMPACT_ATOMS: atom_id res chain seq x y z
N MET A 1 -13.17 -2.27 21.58
CA MET A 1 -12.68 -1.60 20.36
C MET A 1 -13.85 -1.30 19.45
N GLU A 2 -13.89 -0.11 18.96
CA GLU A 2 -14.92 0.21 17.99
C GLU A 2 -14.49 -0.14 16.58
N ILE A 3 -15.45 -0.14 15.69
CA ILE A 3 -15.18 -0.51 14.31
C ILE A 3 -14.12 0.39 13.68
N ASN A 4 -14.14 1.68 14.00
CA ASN A 4 -13.15 2.60 13.45
C ASN A 4 -11.74 2.24 13.88
N GLY A 5 -11.56 1.80 15.12
CA GLY A 5 -10.27 1.37 15.59
C GLY A 5 -9.80 0.11 14.90
N ILE A 6 -10.72 -0.82 14.66
CA ILE A 6 -10.38 -2.07 13.97
C ILE A 6 -10.03 -1.79 12.51
N LEU A 7 -10.82 -0.95 11.86
CA LEU A 7 -10.54 -0.59 10.47
C LEU A 7 -9.21 0.13 10.35
N GLY A 8 -8.93 1.04 11.28
CA GLY A 8 -7.66 1.75 11.26
C GLY A 8 -6.48 0.81 11.44
N LEU A 9 -6.63 -0.20 12.29
CA LEU A 9 -5.58 -1.17 12.49
C LEU A 9 -5.35 -2.01 11.24
N ILE A 10 -6.44 -2.44 10.60
CA ILE A 10 -6.34 -3.21 9.37
C ILE A 10 -5.65 -2.39 8.28
N VAL A 11 -6.06 -1.14 8.13
CA VAL A 11 -5.46 -0.26 7.13
C VAL A 11 -3.96 -0.09 7.42
N LEU A 12 -3.59 0.08 8.68
CA LEU A 12 -2.20 0.23 9.05
C LEU A 12 -1.38 -1.01 8.67
N ILE A 13 -1.90 -2.18 8.97
CA ILE A 13 -1.22 -3.42 8.63
C ILE A 13 -1.06 -3.56 7.12
N LEU A 14 -2.12 -3.27 6.38
CA LEU A 14 -2.08 -3.34 4.93
C LEU A 14 -1.12 -2.30 4.35
N ASP A 15 -1.05 -1.12 4.96
CA ASP A 15 -0.09 -0.09 4.53
C ASP A 15 1.34 -0.58 4.68
N ILE A 16 1.65 -1.18 5.81
CA ILE A 16 2.98 -1.72 6.04
C ILE A 16 3.30 -2.80 5.02
N PHE A 17 2.35 -3.69 4.78
CA PHE A 17 2.52 -4.74 3.78
C PHE A 17 2.76 -4.14 2.38
N ALA A 18 1.97 -3.14 2.02
CA ALA A 18 2.12 -2.48 0.72
C ALA A 18 3.49 -1.82 0.60
N ILE A 19 3.95 -1.16 1.65
CA ILE A 19 5.25 -0.49 1.62
C ILE A 19 6.37 -1.51 1.43
N ILE A 20 6.27 -2.65 2.09
CA ILE A 20 7.26 -3.71 1.92
C ILE A 20 7.27 -4.20 0.47
N LYS A 21 6.09 -4.43 -0.08
CA LYS A 21 5.98 -4.87 -1.48
C LYS A 21 6.54 -3.83 -2.44
N ILE A 22 6.25 -2.57 -2.19
CA ILE A 22 6.78 -1.48 -3.01
C ILE A 22 8.30 -1.46 -2.94
N ALA A 23 8.85 -1.59 -1.75
CA ALA A 23 10.29 -1.57 -1.56
C ALA A 23 10.98 -2.75 -2.25
N GLN A 24 10.31 -3.88 -2.33
CA GLN A 24 10.86 -5.08 -2.95
C GLN A 24 10.66 -5.13 -4.45
N SER A 25 9.90 -4.19 -5.00
CA SER A 25 9.65 -4.17 -6.43
C SER A 25 10.90 -3.75 -7.19
N SER A 26 10.90 -4.02 -8.50
CA SER A 26 12.02 -3.64 -9.34
C SER A 26 11.86 -2.25 -9.95
N GLU A 27 10.90 -1.46 -9.45
CA GLU A 27 10.69 -0.12 -9.93
C GLU A 27 11.83 0.81 -9.52
N SER A 28 11.91 1.96 -10.19
CA SER A 28 12.92 2.95 -9.85
C SER A 28 12.68 3.51 -8.45
N THR A 29 13.73 4.07 -7.85
CA THR A 29 13.62 4.66 -6.53
C THR A 29 12.56 5.76 -6.48
N VAL A 30 12.47 6.56 -7.54
CA VAL A 30 11.49 7.64 -7.59
C VAL A 30 10.07 7.07 -7.51
N LYS A 31 9.80 6.02 -8.27
CA LYS A 31 8.47 5.42 -8.25
C LYS A 31 8.17 4.79 -6.90
N LYS A 32 9.16 4.14 -6.29
CA LYS A 32 8.99 3.57 -4.96
C LYS A 32 8.61 4.63 -3.94
N VAL A 33 9.32 5.75 -3.97
CA VAL A 33 9.05 6.84 -3.03
C VAL A 33 7.66 7.43 -3.27
N LEU A 34 7.29 7.63 -4.52
CA LEU A 34 5.98 8.19 -4.84
C LEU A 34 4.86 7.26 -4.37
N TRP A 35 5.00 5.98 -4.61
CA TRP A 35 3.99 5.02 -4.18
C TRP A 35 3.91 4.93 -2.66
N ALA A 36 5.08 4.92 -1.99
CA ALA A 36 5.10 4.88 -0.54
C ALA A 36 4.43 6.12 0.05
N LEU A 37 4.72 7.28 -0.49
CA LEU A 37 4.08 8.51 -0.03
C LEU A 37 2.57 8.47 -0.25
N LEU A 38 2.15 7.98 -1.39
CA LEU A 38 0.74 7.87 -1.70
C LEU A 38 0.04 6.98 -0.68
N VAL A 39 0.61 5.83 -0.38
CA VAL A 39 0.04 4.89 0.57
C VAL A 39 0.04 5.46 1.98
N ILE A 40 1.04 6.23 2.36
CA ILE A 40 1.14 6.80 3.69
C ILE A 40 0.18 7.97 3.87
N ILE A 41 0.14 8.88 2.89
CA ILE A 41 -0.67 10.09 3.00
C ILE A 41 -2.15 9.79 2.77
N LEU A 42 -2.44 8.93 1.82
CA LEU A 42 -3.80 8.52 1.50
C LEU A 42 -3.91 7.01 1.71
N PRO A 43 -3.94 6.56 2.98
CA PRO A 43 -3.78 5.14 3.25
C PRO A 43 -4.85 4.26 2.61
N ILE A 44 -6.09 4.69 2.59
CA ILE A 44 -7.14 3.87 1.99
C ILE A 44 -7.12 4.00 0.48
N ILE A 45 -7.10 5.22 -0.02
CA ILE A 45 -7.12 5.47 -1.46
C ILE A 45 -5.82 4.96 -2.08
N GLY A 46 -4.70 5.22 -1.43
CA GLY A 46 -3.41 4.75 -1.91
C GLY A 46 -3.35 3.25 -2.01
N LEU A 47 -3.89 2.54 -1.01
CA LEU A 47 -3.92 1.08 -1.04
C LEU A 47 -4.72 0.55 -2.22
N VAL A 48 -5.88 1.15 -2.47
CA VAL A 48 -6.73 0.71 -3.59
C VAL A 48 -5.99 0.90 -4.90
N ILE A 49 -5.41 2.07 -5.09
CA ILE A 49 -4.68 2.35 -6.34
C ILE A 49 -3.47 1.44 -6.47
N TRP A 50 -2.73 1.25 -5.37
CA TRP A 50 -1.56 0.38 -5.40
C TRP A 50 -1.95 -1.07 -5.74
N PHE A 51 -3.03 -1.54 -5.16
CA PHE A 51 -3.46 -2.92 -5.39
C PHE A 51 -3.82 -3.16 -6.85
N ILE A 52 -4.41 -2.16 -7.48
CA ILE A 52 -4.84 -2.26 -8.88
C ILE A 52 -3.67 -2.05 -9.83
N ALA A 53 -2.86 -1.02 -9.58
CA ALA A 53 -1.86 -0.58 -10.56
C ALA A 53 -0.46 -0.42 -10.01
N GLY A 54 -0.26 -0.56 -8.70
CA GLY A 54 1.03 -0.29 -8.09
C GLY A 54 2.04 -1.39 -8.29
N PRO A 55 3.32 -1.10 -7.94
CA PRO A 55 4.38 -2.08 -8.09
C PRO A 55 4.32 -3.16 -7.02
N GLY A 56 5.03 -4.24 -7.24
CA GLY A 56 5.08 -5.34 -6.32
C GLY A 56 4.38 -6.57 -6.86
N ASP A 57 4.73 -7.71 -6.29
CA ASP A 57 4.17 -8.99 -6.72
C ASP A 57 2.84 -9.23 -6.00
N LYS A 58 1.75 -9.12 -6.73
CA LYS A 58 0.42 -9.30 -6.19
C LYS A 58 -0.24 -10.51 -6.85
N LYS A 59 -0.47 -11.53 -6.06
CA LYS A 59 -0.98 -12.78 -6.60
C LYS A 59 -2.43 -12.70 -7.03
N LEU A 60 -3.17 -11.79 -6.45
CA LEU A 60 -4.58 -11.63 -6.79
C LEU A 60 -4.79 -10.67 -7.94
N LYS A 61 -3.79 -10.48 -8.73
CA LYS A 61 -3.92 -9.62 -9.87
C LYS A 61 -4.96 -10.16 -10.83
N ILE A 62 -5.79 -9.31 -11.30
CA ILE A 62 -6.87 -9.65 -12.20
C ILE A 62 -6.57 -9.23 -13.61
#